data_841c3b12c9a9fe7c02db06bb69953a4f
#
_entry.id   841c3b12c9a9fe7c02db06bb69953a4f
#
_cell.length_a   1.000
_cell.length_b   1.000
_cell.length_c   1.000
_cell.angle_alpha   90.00
_cell.angle_beta   90.00
_cell.angle_gamma   90.00
#
_symmetry.space_group_name_H-M   'P 1'
#
loop_
_entity.id
_entity.type
_entity.pdbx_description
1 polymer ?
#
loop_
_entity_poly.entity_id
_entity_poly.type
_entity_poly.pdbx_seq_one_letter_code
_entity_poly.pdbx_strand_id
1 'polypeptide(L)'
;TGDKLRIGFVKIGEDPGDTEMAPVTTKNLKIKAILYSLGGILMNAAQMTAQICVLVTVKETPFVYAFIGMPYLVPAYLMIVNLLPVFKGSDGDVAFTLISGGAAGRCALNYYGALAMLYSGVTPANLPSALLYEAGGEDCFSVYISYLKYLNKFLTDENAAFKELDSIILVDDLPEELYTQVLCEKLFKAVIVKDDKFIKNNREEAIDRLALNDTPTSFRIQAALSVYDGDFNRARLLISSGLNAVNDYPVKGIAEFERQILTYLQKGI
;
A
#
# COMPACT_ATOMS: atom_id res chain seq x y z
N THR A 1 2.39 14.16 26.89
CA THR A 1 3.47 13.71 25.97
C THR A 1 3.04 14.13 24.59
N GLY A 2 3.63 15.24 24.09
CA GLY A 2 3.28 15.79 22.77
C GLY A 2 3.84 14.91 21.67
N ASP A 3 2.99 14.54 20.72
CA ASP A 3 3.39 13.87 19.48
C ASP A 3 4.34 14.78 18.70
N LYS A 4 5.61 14.47 18.72
CA LYS A 4 6.59 15.18 17.89
C LYS A 4 6.46 14.66 16.46
N LEU A 5 6.12 15.54 15.53
CA LEU A 5 6.24 15.29 14.12
C LEU A 5 7.70 14.90 13.81
N ARG A 6 7.95 13.67 13.40
CA ARG A 6 9.28 13.23 12.95
C ARG A 6 9.29 13.30 11.43
N ILE A 7 9.99 14.27 10.89
CA ILE A 7 10.29 14.34 9.47
C ILE A 7 11.57 13.53 9.27
N GLY A 8 11.47 12.40 8.57
CA GLY A 8 12.62 11.59 8.17
C GLY A 8 12.73 11.61 6.65
N PHE A 9 13.95 11.66 6.12
CA PHE A 9 14.19 11.41 4.72
C PHE A 9 14.18 9.89 4.50
N VAL A 10 13.19 9.39 3.80
CA VAL A 10 13.17 8.02 3.30
C VAL A 10 13.86 8.03 1.93
N LYS A 11 14.64 6.98 1.65
CA LYS A 11 15.22 6.80 0.31
C LYS A 11 14.05 6.73 -0.68
N ILE A 12 13.99 7.70 -1.58
CA ILE A 12 12.93 7.79 -2.58
C ILE A 12 13.05 6.55 -3.45
N GLY A 13 11.98 5.76 -3.52
CA GLY A 13 11.82 4.70 -4.51
C GLY A 13 11.81 5.27 -5.93
N GLU A 14 11.71 4.43 -6.94
CA GLU A 14 11.81 4.83 -8.34
C GLU A 14 10.66 5.74 -8.81
N ASP A 15 9.57 5.87 -8.03
CA ASP A 15 8.45 6.79 -8.29
C ASP A 15 8.54 8.04 -7.41
N PRO A 16 9.15 9.14 -7.93
CA PRO A 16 9.22 10.39 -7.20
C PRO A 16 7.82 11.02 -7.11
N GLY A 17 7.23 10.97 -5.93
CA GLY A 17 5.92 11.58 -5.67
C GLY A 17 4.95 10.68 -4.92
N ASP A 18 5.27 9.43 -4.73
CA ASP A 18 4.45 8.53 -3.91
C ASP A 18 4.78 8.73 -2.42
N THR A 19 3.77 9.05 -1.65
CA THR A 19 3.91 9.29 -0.22
C THR A 19 2.95 8.36 0.52
N GLU A 20 3.47 7.24 0.99
CA GLU A 20 2.73 6.40 1.90
C GLU A 20 2.62 7.07 3.27
N MET A 21 1.42 7.43 3.67
CA MET A 21 1.15 7.89 5.03
C MET A 21 0.01 7.09 5.63
N ALA A 22 0.27 6.52 6.80
CA ALA A 22 -0.77 5.88 7.58
C ALA A 22 -1.17 6.75 8.78
N PRO A 23 -2.46 6.78 9.13
CA PRO A 23 -2.90 7.47 10.33
C PRO A 23 -2.30 6.79 11.56
N VAL A 24 -1.58 7.56 12.38
CA VAL A 24 -0.94 7.06 13.62
C VAL A 24 -1.97 6.68 14.70
N THR A 25 -3.18 7.17 14.59
CA THR A 25 -4.26 6.92 15.57
C THR A 25 -5.61 6.84 14.90
N THR A 26 -6.51 6.01 15.44
CA THR A 26 -7.90 5.87 14.97
C THR A 26 -8.81 7.03 15.40
N LYS A 27 -8.35 7.93 16.27
CA LYS A 27 -9.16 9.10 16.71
C LYS A 27 -9.33 10.08 15.55
N ASN A 28 -10.59 10.45 15.25
CA ASN A 28 -10.97 11.31 14.13
C ASN A 28 -10.47 10.81 12.77
N LEU A 29 -10.43 9.50 12.58
CA LEU A 29 -9.85 8.83 11.42
C LEU A 29 -10.43 9.38 10.10
N LYS A 30 -11.76 9.54 10.00
CA LYS A 30 -12.41 10.06 8.79
C LYS A 30 -11.86 11.43 8.37
N ILE A 31 -11.75 12.36 9.32
CA ILE A 31 -11.26 13.72 9.04
C ILE A 31 -9.78 13.66 8.62
N LYS A 32 -8.98 12.84 9.31
CA LYS A 32 -7.56 12.68 8.98
C LYS A 32 -7.36 12.06 7.59
N ALA A 33 -8.13 11.03 7.26
CA ALA A 33 -8.05 10.39 5.94
C ALA A 33 -8.46 11.37 4.82
N ILE A 34 -9.54 12.15 5.01
CA ILE A 34 -9.95 13.19 4.05
C ILE A 34 -8.85 14.26 3.91
N LEU A 35 -8.33 14.79 5.03
CA LEU A 35 -7.27 15.80 4.98
C LEU A 35 -5.99 15.26 4.34
N TYR A 36 -5.70 13.99 4.55
CA TYR A 36 -4.57 13.33 3.91
C TYR A 36 -4.76 13.27 2.39
N SER A 37 -5.89 12.72 1.92
CA SER A 37 -6.19 12.63 0.49
C SER A 37 -6.26 14.01 -0.18
N LEU A 38 -6.66 15.05 0.53
CA LEU A 38 -6.66 16.42 0.01
C LEU A 38 -5.31 17.12 0.14
N GLY A 39 -4.33 16.55 0.84
CA GLY A 39 -3.05 17.18 1.16
C GLY A 39 -2.28 17.66 -0.07
N GLY A 40 -2.14 16.81 -1.09
CA GLY A 40 -1.49 17.14 -2.36
C GLY A 40 -2.22 18.28 -3.10
N ILE A 41 -3.54 18.21 -3.14
CA ILE A 41 -4.42 19.24 -3.75
C ILE A 41 -4.26 20.59 -3.03
N LEU A 42 -4.27 20.58 -1.69
CA LEU A 42 -4.11 21.78 -0.88
C LEU A 42 -2.70 22.39 -1.04
N MET A 43 -1.66 21.56 -1.13
CA MET A 43 -0.29 22.05 -1.37
C MET A 43 -0.15 22.67 -2.76
N ASN A 44 -0.72 22.06 -3.79
CA ASN A 44 -0.74 22.63 -5.14
C ASN A 44 -1.50 23.96 -5.15
N ALA A 45 -2.66 24.05 -4.47
CA ALA A 45 -3.41 25.30 -4.35
C ALA A 45 -2.62 26.39 -3.62
N ALA A 46 -1.93 26.05 -2.53
CA ALA A 46 -1.06 26.97 -1.79
C ALA A 46 0.10 27.47 -2.65
N GLN A 47 0.75 26.60 -3.39
CA GLN A 47 1.83 26.93 -4.34
C GLN A 47 1.32 27.89 -5.43
N MET A 48 0.18 27.59 -6.05
CA MET A 48 -0.44 28.46 -7.05
C MET A 48 -0.76 29.83 -6.48
N THR A 49 -1.32 29.89 -5.29
CA THR A 49 -1.62 31.16 -4.60
C THR A 49 -0.36 31.98 -4.37
N ALA A 50 0.72 31.37 -3.88
CA ALA A 50 2.01 32.02 -3.70
C ALA A 50 2.56 32.55 -5.03
N GLN A 51 2.49 31.77 -6.10
CA GLN A 51 2.93 32.19 -7.43
C GLN A 51 2.13 33.39 -7.95
N ILE A 52 0.79 33.40 -7.79
CA ILE A 52 -0.06 34.54 -8.14
C ILE A 52 0.33 35.79 -7.32
N CYS A 53 0.55 35.65 -6.01
CA CYS A 53 0.99 36.78 -5.18
C CYS A 53 2.30 37.38 -5.67
N VAL A 54 3.27 36.53 -6.06
CA VAL A 54 4.54 37.00 -6.63
C VAL A 54 4.31 37.71 -7.98
N LEU A 55 3.50 37.16 -8.86
CA LEU A 55 3.20 37.78 -10.18
C LEU A 55 2.53 39.16 -10.03
N VAL A 56 1.67 39.32 -9.03
CA VAL A 56 0.97 40.62 -8.79
C VAL A 56 1.90 41.66 -8.13
N THR A 57 2.86 41.20 -7.33
CA THR A 57 3.74 42.12 -6.58
C THR A 57 5.02 42.52 -7.30
N VAL A 58 5.51 41.65 -8.19
CA VAL A 58 6.75 41.92 -8.98
C VAL A 58 6.36 42.64 -10.25
N LYS A 59 7.04 43.83 -10.48
CA LYS A 59 6.84 44.59 -11.72
C LYS A 59 7.14 43.74 -12.93
N GLU A 60 6.25 43.81 -13.92
CA GLU A 60 6.21 43.04 -15.15
C GLU A 60 7.53 43.03 -15.92
N THR A 61 8.29 41.93 -15.81
CA THR A 61 9.35 41.64 -16.76
C THR A 61 9.01 40.32 -17.45
N PRO A 62 9.22 40.19 -18.79
CA PRO A 62 8.95 38.96 -19.53
C PRO A 62 9.61 37.71 -18.90
N PHE A 63 10.75 37.90 -18.29
CA PHE A 63 11.49 36.85 -17.59
C PHE A 63 10.74 36.31 -16.37
N VAL A 64 10.09 37.16 -15.56
CA VAL A 64 9.30 36.76 -14.40
C VAL A 64 8.08 35.96 -14.84
N TYR A 65 7.41 36.36 -15.91
CA TYR A 65 6.28 35.59 -16.47
C TYR A 65 6.70 34.20 -16.99
N ALA A 66 7.85 34.09 -17.67
CA ALA A 66 8.36 32.83 -18.15
C ALA A 66 8.76 31.90 -16.99
N PHE A 67 9.45 32.44 -15.97
CA PHE A 67 9.98 31.66 -14.84
C PHE A 67 8.91 31.24 -13.82
N ILE A 68 7.83 32.01 -13.66
CA ILE A 68 6.76 31.75 -12.68
C ILE A 68 5.51 31.24 -13.39
N GLY A 69 5.22 31.67 -14.60
CA GLY A 69 4.02 31.28 -15.36
C GLY A 69 4.06 29.85 -15.88
N MET A 70 5.22 29.39 -16.43
CA MET A 70 5.35 28.00 -16.87
C MET A 70 5.22 26.99 -15.73
N PRO A 71 5.91 27.14 -14.59
CA PRO A 71 5.73 26.26 -13.44
C PRO A 71 4.32 26.28 -12.83
N TYR A 72 3.50 27.31 -13.10
CA TYR A 72 2.11 27.38 -12.64
C TYR A 72 1.20 26.33 -13.29
N LEU A 73 1.46 25.97 -14.54
CA LEU A 73 0.62 25.03 -15.29
C LEU A 73 0.68 23.60 -14.71
N VAL A 74 1.85 23.20 -14.19
CA VAL A 74 2.02 21.85 -13.64
C VAL A 74 1.17 21.64 -12.37
N PRO A 75 1.27 22.46 -11.30
CA PRO A 75 0.42 22.30 -10.14
C PRO A 75 -1.06 22.53 -10.45
N ALA A 76 -1.42 23.37 -11.41
CA ALA A 76 -2.78 23.55 -11.86
C ALA A 76 -3.34 22.27 -12.50
N TYR A 77 -2.58 21.66 -13.39
CA TYR A 77 -2.94 20.39 -14.00
C TYR A 77 -3.06 19.26 -12.96
N LEU A 78 -2.06 19.11 -12.12
CA LEU A 78 -2.07 18.08 -11.05
C LEU A 78 -3.24 18.28 -10.08
N MET A 79 -3.53 19.53 -9.72
CA MET A 79 -4.68 19.84 -8.86
C MET A 79 -6.00 19.43 -9.50
N ILE A 80 -6.19 19.71 -10.81
CA ILE A 80 -7.43 19.34 -11.52
C ILE A 80 -7.56 17.82 -11.61
N VAL A 81 -6.48 17.12 -12.04
CA VAL A 81 -6.50 15.68 -12.20
C VAL A 81 -6.76 14.97 -10.87
N ASN A 82 -6.09 15.42 -9.80
CA ASN A 82 -6.24 14.78 -8.48
C ASN A 82 -7.54 15.16 -7.77
N LEU A 83 -8.14 16.34 -8.07
CA LEU A 83 -9.40 16.78 -7.45
C LEU A 83 -10.63 16.09 -8.05
N LEU A 84 -10.57 15.78 -9.35
CA LEU A 84 -11.73 15.23 -10.05
C LEU A 84 -11.90 13.73 -9.69
N PRO A 85 -13.07 13.32 -9.14
CA PRO A 85 -13.34 11.91 -8.80
C PRO A 85 -13.65 11.05 -10.05
N VAL A 86 -13.04 11.40 -11.19
CA VAL A 86 -13.19 10.70 -12.47
C VAL A 86 -12.17 9.58 -12.60
N PHE A 87 -11.01 9.77 -11.97
CA PHE A 87 -9.94 8.79 -11.97
C PHE A 87 -10.03 7.95 -10.70
N LYS A 88 -10.37 6.66 -10.83
CA LYS A 88 -10.44 5.74 -9.70
C LYS A 88 -9.11 5.68 -8.95
N GLY A 89 -9.18 5.83 -7.63
CA GLY A 89 -7.99 5.82 -6.76
C GLY A 89 -7.25 7.15 -6.68
N SER A 90 -7.71 8.22 -7.39
CA SER A 90 -7.16 9.57 -7.18
C SER A 90 -7.49 10.11 -5.78
N ASP A 91 -6.72 11.09 -5.31
CA ASP A 91 -6.95 11.76 -4.02
C ASP A 91 -8.39 12.30 -3.89
N GLY A 92 -8.93 12.87 -4.98
CA GLY A 92 -10.31 13.36 -5.04
C GLY A 92 -11.34 12.25 -4.94
N ASP A 93 -11.12 11.13 -5.61
CA ASP A 93 -12.01 9.96 -5.55
C ASP A 93 -12.05 9.37 -4.13
N VAL A 94 -10.89 9.20 -3.50
CA VAL A 94 -10.78 8.74 -2.12
C VAL A 94 -11.45 9.73 -1.15
N ALA A 95 -11.17 11.02 -1.29
CA ALA A 95 -11.78 12.04 -0.44
C ALA A 95 -13.31 12.08 -0.62
N PHE A 96 -13.80 12.02 -1.87
CA PHE A 96 -15.22 11.99 -2.17
C PHE A 96 -15.91 10.74 -1.61
N THR A 97 -15.28 9.58 -1.76
CA THR A 97 -15.74 8.30 -1.19
C THR A 97 -15.88 8.38 0.34
N LEU A 98 -14.87 8.94 1.01
CA LEU A 98 -14.90 9.14 2.46
C LEU A 98 -15.98 10.16 2.90
N ILE A 99 -16.17 11.24 2.15
CA ILE A 99 -17.17 12.27 2.45
C ILE A 99 -18.58 11.73 2.25
N SER A 100 -18.85 11.12 1.11
CA SER A 100 -20.16 10.56 0.76
C SER A 100 -20.58 9.42 1.68
N GLY A 101 -19.63 8.70 2.25
CA GLY A 101 -19.89 7.57 3.14
C GLY A 101 -20.42 6.34 2.35
N GLY A 102 -21.54 5.79 2.76
CA GLY A 102 -22.10 4.60 2.12
C GLY A 102 -21.26 3.33 2.39
N ALA A 103 -21.35 2.34 1.51
CA ALA A 103 -20.61 1.08 1.62
C ALA A 103 -19.10 1.31 1.38
N ALA A 104 -18.74 1.94 0.26
CA ALA A 104 -17.36 2.24 -0.10
C ALA A 104 -16.65 3.10 0.95
N GLY A 105 -17.30 4.16 1.45
CA GLY A 105 -16.74 5.00 2.50
C GLY A 105 -16.50 4.26 3.82
N ARG A 106 -17.35 3.27 4.15
CA ARG A 106 -17.10 2.40 5.32
C ARG A 106 -15.93 1.46 5.08
N CYS A 107 -15.82 0.86 3.89
CA CYS A 107 -14.66 0.04 3.54
C CYS A 107 -13.36 0.83 3.61
N ALA A 108 -13.34 2.04 3.05
CA ALA A 108 -12.19 2.94 3.14
C ALA A 108 -11.80 3.25 4.60
N LEU A 109 -12.76 3.59 5.45
CA LEU A 109 -12.49 3.85 6.87
C LEU A 109 -11.99 2.61 7.61
N ASN A 110 -12.55 1.43 7.32
CA ASN A 110 -12.10 0.18 7.90
C ASN A 110 -10.66 -0.12 7.49
N TYR A 111 -10.33 0.06 6.20
CA TYR A 111 -8.97 -0.11 5.69
C TYR A 111 -7.97 0.83 6.38
N TYR A 112 -8.24 2.15 6.44
CA TYR A 112 -7.37 3.09 7.14
C TYR A 112 -7.27 2.80 8.64
N GLY A 113 -8.34 2.31 9.27
CA GLY A 113 -8.33 1.86 10.65
C GLY A 113 -7.42 0.65 10.87
N ALA A 114 -7.50 -0.32 9.97
CA ALA A 114 -6.63 -1.49 10.00
C ALA A 114 -5.16 -1.09 9.77
N LEU A 115 -4.87 -0.23 8.78
CA LEU A 115 -3.52 0.29 8.55
C LEU A 115 -2.96 0.97 9.82
N ALA A 116 -3.73 1.86 10.46
CA ALA A 116 -3.28 2.51 11.69
C ALA A 116 -2.88 1.51 12.77
N MET A 117 -3.62 0.41 12.91
CA MET A 117 -3.31 -0.66 13.86
C MET A 117 -2.07 -1.45 13.44
N LEU A 118 -1.93 -1.78 12.16
CA LEU A 118 -0.75 -2.47 11.62
C LEU A 118 0.53 -1.64 11.81
N TYR A 119 0.49 -0.32 11.54
CA TYR A 119 1.61 0.59 11.80
C TYR A 119 1.94 0.71 13.28
N SER A 120 0.95 0.62 14.18
CA SER A 120 1.16 0.61 15.63
C SER A 120 1.73 -0.70 16.18
N GLY A 121 1.86 -1.74 15.34
CA GLY A 121 2.43 -3.03 15.71
C GLY A 121 1.41 -4.13 15.99
N VAL A 122 0.10 -3.87 15.80
CA VAL A 122 -0.91 -4.93 15.85
C VAL A 122 -0.73 -5.84 14.65
N THR A 123 -0.55 -7.13 14.88
CA THR A 123 -0.40 -8.10 13.77
C THR A 123 -1.73 -8.33 13.05
N PRO A 124 -1.71 -8.76 11.77
CA PRO A 124 -2.93 -9.06 11.04
C PRO A 124 -3.89 -10.00 11.77
N ALA A 125 -3.38 -11.03 12.44
CA ALA A 125 -4.18 -11.99 13.20
C ALA A 125 -4.97 -11.36 14.37
N ASN A 126 -4.53 -10.23 14.88
CA ASN A 126 -5.13 -9.50 16.00
C ASN A 126 -5.96 -8.28 15.56
N LEU A 127 -6.20 -8.09 14.25
CA LEU A 127 -7.08 -7.03 13.78
C LEU A 127 -8.53 -7.32 14.21
N PRO A 128 -9.26 -6.30 14.75
CA PRO A 128 -10.66 -6.45 15.11
C PRO A 128 -11.52 -6.82 13.89
N SER A 129 -12.42 -7.79 14.06
CA SER A 129 -13.33 -8.23 13.00
C SER A 129 -14.19 -7.11 12.44
N ALA A 130 -14.49 -6.08 13.23
CA ALA A 130 -15.23 -4.90 12.78
C ALA A 130 -14.50 -4.13 11.67
N LEU A 131 -13.17 -4.12 11.66
CA LEU A 131 -12.37 -3.49 10.60
C LEU A 131 -12.24 -4.36 9.35
N LEU A 132 -12.52 -5.65 9.46
CA LEU A 132 -12.49 -6.61 8.36
C LEU A 132 -13.88 -6.81 7.72
N TYR A 133 -14.87 -5.99 8.10
CA TYR A 133 -16.20 -6.07 7.54
C TYR A 133 -16.28 -5.36 6.19
N GLU A 134 -16.64 -6.10 5.15
CA GLU A 134 -16.99 -5.58 3.84
C GLU A 134 -18.45 -5.11 3.84
N ALA A 135 -18.66 -3.88 3.46
CA ALA A 135 -20.01 -3.32 3.37
C ALA A 135 -20.73 -3.67 2.05
N GLY A 136 -20.15 -4.55 1.25
CA GLY A 136 -20.63 -4.92 -0.08
C GLY A 136 -20.39 -3.81 -1.11
N GLY A 137 -19.33 -3.93 -1.87
CA GLY A 137 -18.96 -3.01 -2.95
C GLY A 137 -17.91 -3.66 -3.85
N GLU A 138 -17.83 -3.21 -5.08
CA GLU A 138 -16.81 -3.64 -6.07
C GLU A 138 -15.68 -2.58 -6.16
N ASP A 139 -15.44 -1.83 -5.07
CA ASP A 139 -14.39 -0.82 -5.02
C ASP A 139 -13.05 -1.43 -4.55
N CYS A 140 -11.95 -0.71 -4.79
CA CYS A 140 -10.60 -1.16 -4.41
C CYS A 140 -10.47 -1.38 -2.90
N PHE A 141 -11.19 -0.63 -2.06
CA PHE A 141 -11.13 -0.80 -0.60
C PHE A 141 -11.74 -2.12 -0.13
N SER A 142 -12.77 -2.63 -0.82
CA SER A 142 -13.31 -3.96 -0.50
C SER A 142 -12.29 -5.05 -0.83
N VAL A 143 -11.50 -4.88 -1.89
CA VAL A 143 -10.39 -5.80 -2.21
C VAL A 143 -9.28 -5.73 -1.16
N TYR A 144 -8.91 -4.53 -0.69
CA TYR A 144 -7.95 -4.39 0.43
C TYR A 144 -8.47 -5.07 1.70
N ILE A 145 -9.77 -4.95 2.02
CA ILE A 145 -10.36 -5.64 3.18
C ILE A 145 -10.31 -7.17 3.01
N SER A 146 -10.60 -7.69 1.81
CA SER A 146 -10.48 -9.12 1.52
C SER A 146 -9.03 -9.61 1.69
N TYR A 147 -8.07 -8.82 1.21
CA TYR A 147 -6.64 -9.10 1.41
C TYR A 147 -6.26 -9.10 2.90
N LEU A 148 -6.74 -8.12 3.69
CA LEU A 148 -6.54 -8.10 5.14
C LEU A 148 -7.20 -9.28 5.86
N LYS A 149 -8.36 -9.77 5.39
CA LYS A 149 -8.98 -11.01 5.92
C LYS A 149 -8.11 -12.22 5.65
N TYR A 150 -7.53 -12.31 4.46
CA TYR A 150 -6.56 -13.36 4.14
C TYR A 150 -5.40 -13.33 5.14
N LEU A 151 -4.73 -12.19 5.32
CA LEU A 151 -3.62 -12.06 6.26
C LEU A 151 -4.05 -12.35 7.72
N ASN A 152 -5.25 -11.93 8.12
CA ASN A 152 -5.79 -12.17 9.46
C ASN A 152 -5.92 -13.67 9.78
N LYS A 153 -6.33 -14.48 8.79
CA LYS A 153 -6.56 -15.91 8.98
C LYS A 153 -5.31 -16.76 8.75
N PHE A 154 -4.33 -16.25 8.01
CA PHE A 154 -3.24 -17.07 7.46
C PHE A 154 -2.48 -17.88 8.52
N LEU A 155 -2.17 -17.30 9.68
CA LEU A 155 -1.44 -17.99 10.75
C LEU A 155 -2.32 -18.87 11.66
N THR A 156 -3.65 -18.77 11.55
CA THR A 156 -4.60 -19.48 12.44
C THR A 156 -5.41 -20.54 11.73
N ASP A 157 -5.82 -20.26 10.48
CA ASP A 157 -6.60 -21.16 9.61
C ASP A 157 -6.20 -20.93 8.15
N GLU A 158 -5.17 -21.64 7.72
CA GLU A 158 -4.63 -21.54 6.37
C GLU A 158 -5.67 -21.83 5.28
N ASN A 159 -6.55 -22.82 5.50
CA ASN A 159 -7.59 -23.15 4.54
C ASN A 159 -8.63 -22.04 4.39
N ALA A 160 -9.02 -21.41 5.49
CA ALA A 160 -9.92 -20.27 5.45
C ALA A 160 -9.24 -19.04 4.83
N ALA A 161 -7.95 -18.84 5.08
CA ALA A 161 -7.16 -17.78 4.45
C ALA A 161 -7.10 -17.98 2.94
N PHE A 162 -6.79 -19.17 2.47
CA PHE A 162 -6.71 -19.46 1.03
C PHE A 162 -8.05 -19.27 0.30
N LYS A 163 -9.19 -19.53 0.97
CA LYS A 163 -10.51 -19.22 0.42
C LYS A 163 -10.72 -17.72 0.25
N GLU A 164 -10.31 -16.91 1.22
CA GLU A 164 -10.37 -15.43 1.09
C GLU A 164 -9.48 -14.96 -0.08
N LEU A 165 -8.26 -15.49 -0.18
CA LEU A 165 -7.34 -15.13 -1.25
C LEU A 165 -7.86 -15.52 -2.64
N ASP A 166 -8.52 -16.69 -2.75
CA ASP A 166 -9.14 -17.16 -4.00
C ASP A 166 -10.31 -16.28 -4.44
N SER A 167 -11.05 -15.72 -3.48
CA SER A 167 -12.17 -14.83 -3.78
C SER A 167 -11.73 -13.51 -4.41
N ILE A 168 -10.45 -13.11 -4.25
CA ILE A 168 -9.91 -11.90 -4.86
C ILE A 168 -9.62 -12.18 -6.34
N ILE A 169 -10.37 -11.52 -7.21
CA ILE A 169 -10.16 -11.59 -8.66
C ILE A 169 -9.11 -10.55 -9.03
N LEU A 170 -8.03 -11.00 -9.71
CA LEU A 170 -7.06 -10.10 -10.29
C LEU A 170 -7.64 -9.51 -11.57
N VAL A 171 -7.88 -8.21 -11.55
CA VAL A 171 -8.36 -7.43 -12.70
C VAL A 171 -7.40 -6.28 -12.94
N ASP A 172 -7.28 -5.84 -14.19
CA ASP A 172 -6.34 -4.80 -14.59
C ASP A 172 -6.64 -3.43 -13.94
N ASP A 173 -7.86 -3.24 -13.43
CA ASP A 173 -8.29 -2.00 -12.76
C ASP A 173 -7.86 -1.91 -11.28
N LEU A 174 -7.21 -2.93 -10.72
CA LEU A 174 -6.68 -2.86 -9.36
C LEU A 174 -5.47 -1.91 -9.31
N PRO A 175 -5.28 -1.17 -8.20
CA PRO A 175 -4.03 -0.47 -7.94
C PRO A 175 -2.84 -1.44 -8.09
N GLU A 176 -1.81 -1.01 -8.78
CA GLU A 176 -0.67 -1.89 -9.15
C GLU A 176 -0.03 -2.56 -7.95
N GLU A 177 0.09 -1.83 -6.84
CA GLU A 177 0.61 -2.37 -5.60
C GLU A 177 -0.26 -3.50 -5.03
N LEU A 178 -1.59 -3.30 -4.99
CA LEU A 178 -2.53 -4.32 -4.51
C LEU A 178 -2.54 -5.54 -5.42
N TYR A 179 -2.53 -5.33 -6.75
CA TYR A 179 -2.42 -6.41 -7.73
C TYR A 179 -1.16 -7.24 -7.47
N THR A 180 -0.01 -6.57 -7.31
CA THR A 180 1.28 -7.22 -7.03
C THR A 180 1.24 -8.00 -5.72
N GLN A 181 0.71 -7.42 -4.64
CA GLN A 181 0.58 -8.11 -3.35
C GLN A 181 -0.28 -9.38 -3.47
N VAL A 182 -1.45 -9.29 -4.10
CA VAL A 182 -2.37 -10.43 -4.26
C VAL A 182 -1.76 -11.50 -5.17
N LEU A 183 -1.13 -11.11 -6.30
CA LEU A 183 -0.46 -12.05 -7.21
C LEU A 183 0.64 -12.82 -6.48
N CYS A 184 1.47 -12.13 -5.72
CA CYS A 184 2.56 -12.71 -4.95
C CYS A 184 2.05 -13.68 -3.88
N GLU A 185 0.97 -13.35 -3.18
CA GLU A 185 0.37 -14.25 -2.19
C GLU A 185 -0.27 -15.47 -2.85
N LYS A 186 -0.92 -15.30 -4.01
CA LYS A 186 -1.43 -16.45 -4.80
C LYS A 186 -0.29 -17.34 -5.28
N LEU A 187 0.85 -16.77 -5.65
CA LEU A 187 2.05 -17.54 -6.00
C LEU A 187 2.62 -18.29 -4.79
N PHE A 188 2.67 -17.64 -3.63
CA PHE A 188 3.09 -18.27 -2.38
C PHE A 188 2.18 -19.45 -2.00
N LYS A 189 0.87 -19.25 -2.08
CA LYS A 189 -0.11 -20.32 -1.92
C LYS A 189 0.15 -21.47 -2.90
N ALA A 190 0.36 -21.15 -4.19
CA ALA A 190 0.60 -22.15 -5.23
C ALA A 190 1.83 -23.02 -4.92
N VAL A 191 2.89 -22.43 -4.33
CA VAL A 191 4.07 -23.19 -3.85
C VAL A 191 3.67 -24.15 -2.73
N ILE A 192 2.87 -23.71 -1.75
CA ILE A 192 2.44 -24.53 -0.62
C ILE A 192 1.59 -25.71 -1.09
N VAL A 193 0.61 -25.47 -1.98
CA VAL A 193 -0.32 -26.49 -2.47
C VAL A 193 0.23 -27.25 -3.69
N LYS A 194 1.43 -26.91 -4.18
CA LYS A 194 2.09 -27.50 -5.35
C LYS A 194 1.28 -27.37 -6.64
N ASP A 195 0.73 -26.19 -6.90
CA ASP A 195 0.07 -25.85 -8.15
C ASP A 195 1.10 -25.43 -9.20
N ASP A 196 1.75 -26.41 -9.83
CA ASP A 196 2.78 -26.19 -10.84
C ASP A 196 2.30 -25.35 -12.03
N LYS A 197 1.01 -25.46 -12.38
CA LYS A 197 0.43 -24.71 -13.49
C LYS A 197 0.39 -23.23 -13.18
N PHE A 198 -0.10 -22.86 -11.99
CA PHE A 198 -0.15 -21.47 -11.56
C PHE A 198 1.26 -20.88 -11.44
N ILE A 199 2.19 -21.63 -10.83
CA ILE A 199 3.59 -21.21 -10.67
C ILE A 199 4.21 -20.92 -12.03
N LYS A 200 4.10 -21.86 -12.99
CA LYS A 200 4.69 -21.69 -14.32
C LYS A 200 4.16 -20.47 -15.07
N ASN A 201 2.88 -20.18 -14.93
CA ASN A 201 2.24 -19.10 -15.68
C ASN A 201 2.48 -17.70 -15.09
N ASN A 202 2.70 -17.59 -13.78
CA ASN A 202 2.71 -16.29 -13.09
C ASN A 202 4.05 -15.94 -12.44
N ARG A 203 5.00 -16.87 -12.43
CA ARG A 203 6.29 -16.71 -11.73
C ARG A 203 7.13 -15.56 -12.26
N GLU A 204 7.25 -15.45 -13.59
CA GLU A 204 8.09 -14.43 -14.23
C GLU A 204 7.55 -13.04 -13.90
N GLU A 205 6.27 -12.82 -14.12
CA GLU A 205 5.60 -11.55 -13.78
C GLU A 205 5.75 -11.20 -12.30
N ALA A 206 5.52 -12.16 -11.40
CA ALA A 206 5.63 -11.91 -9.97
C ALA A 206 7.08 -11.58 -9.56
N ILE A 207 8.09 -12.26 -10.11
CA ILE A 207 9.49 -11.99 -9.80
C ILE A 207 9.90 -10.61 -10.30
N ASP A 208 9.51 -10.21 -11.51
CA ASP A 208 9.82 -8.90 -12.08
C ASP A 208 9.25 -7.78 -11.20
N ARG A 209 8.01 -7.94 -10.73
CA ARG A 209 7.36 -6.97 -9.82
C ARG A 209 8.01 -6.95 -8.43
N LEU A 210 8.46 -8.10 -7.92
CA LEU A 210 9.14 -8.19 -6.62
C LEU A 210 10.59 -7.69 -6.65
N ALA A 211 11.25 -7.76 -7.82
CA ALA A 211 12.65 -7.34 -7.94
C ALA A 211 12.87 -5.85 -7.66
N LEU A 212 11.81 -5.05 -7.73
CA LEU A 212 11.84 -3.62 -7.45
C LEU A 212 11.82 -3.28 -5.95
N ASN A 213 11.52 -4.26 -5.08
CA ASN A 213 11.25 -4.00 -3.66
C ASN A 213 11.97 -5.00 -2.73
N ASP A 214 12.91 -4.49 -1.94
CA ASP A 214 13.60 -5.26 -0.88
C ASP A 214 12.75 -5.33 0.41
N THR A 215 11.50 -5.84 0.29
CA THR A 215 10.59 -5.99 1.42
C THR A 215 10.69 -7.39 2.04
N PRO A 216 10.33 -7.56 3.34
CA PRO A 216 10.26 -8.88 3.96
C PRO A 216 9.38 -9.86 3.18
N THR A 217 8.25 -9.38 2.64
CA THR A 217 7.32 -10.16 1.80
C THR A 217 8.01 -10.64 0.51
N SER A 218 8.76 -9.76 -0.17
CA SER A 218 9.46 -10.14 -1.40
C SER A 218 10.50 -11.23 -1.15
N PHE A 219 11.27 -11.12 -0.07
CA PHE A 219 12.23 -12.14 0.33
C PHE A 219 11.55 -13.47 0.68
N ARG A 220 10.42 -13.44 1.38
CA ARG A 220 9.64 -14.63 1.73
C ARG A 220 9.18 -15.40 0.49
N ILE A 221 8.62 -14.69 -0.48
CA ILE A 221 8.08 -15.30 -1.69
C ILE A 221 9.21 -15.89 -2.55
N GLN A 222 10.31 -15.15 -2.73
CA GLN A 222 11.48 -15.65 -3.44
C GLN A 222 12.12 -16.86 -2.74
N ALA A 223 12.15 -16.85 -1.38
CA ALA A 223 12.62 -18.00 -0.62
C ALA A 223 11.74 -19.23 -0.85
N ALA A 224 10.42 -19.09 -0.81
CA ALA A 224 9.49 -20.17 -1.07
C ALA A 224 9.66 -20.75 -2.49
N LEU A 225 9.84 -19.91 -3.50
CA LEU A 225 10.14 -20.35 -4.86
C LEU A 225 11.48 -21.08 -4.94
N SER A 226 12.51 -20.62 -4.21
CA SER A 226 13.80 -21.31 -4.17
C SER A 226 13.69 -22.68 -3.50
N VAL A 227 12.85 -22.83 -2.46
CA VAL A 227 12.54 -24.14 -1.87
C VAL A 227 11.83 -25.04 -2.88
N TYR A 228 10.86 -24.52 -3.61
CA TYR A 228 10.15 -25.24 -4.66
C TYR A 228 11.10 -25.75 -5.75
N ASP A 229 12.11 -24.95 -6.13
CA ASP A 229 13.14 -25.31 -7.11
C ASP A 229 14.21 -26.28 -6.54
N GLY A 230 14.20 -26.56 -5.24
CA GLY A 230 15.22 -27.37 -4.57
C GLY A 230 16.52 -26.62 -4.27
N ASP A 231 16.56 -25.29 -4.48
CA ASP A 231 17.72 -24.45 -4.14
C ASP A 231 17.65 -23.97 -2.69
N PHE A 232 17.93 -24.88 -1.78
CA PHE A 232 17.90 -24.61 -0.33
C PHE A 232 18.96 -23.59 0.12
N ASN A 233 20.08 -23.49 -0.60
CA ASN A 233 21.13 -22.52 -0.26
C ASN A 233 20.65 -21.09 -0.54
N ARG A 234 20.06 -20.86 -1.69
CA ARG A 234 19.45 -19.58 -2.04
C ARG A 234 18.28 -19.26 -1.11
N ALA A 235 17.44 -20.24 -0.79
CA ALA A 235 16.33 -20.05 0.14
C ALA A 235 16.80 -19.56 1.52
N ARG A 236 17.87 -20.16 2.09
CA ARG A 236 18.45 -19.72 3.38
C ARG A 236 18.97 -18.28 3.33
N LEU A 237 19.63 -17.88 2.24
CA LEU A 237 20.12 -16.52 2.06
C LEU A 237 18.95 -15.53 2.02
N LEU A 238 17.92 -15.84 1.24
CA LEU A 238 16.72 -14.98 1.13
C LEU A 238 15.97 -14.87 2.45
N ILE A 239 15.81 -15.95 3.21
CA ILE A 239 15.22 -15.93 4.55
C ILE A 239 16.01 -15.03 5.49
N SER A 240 17.35 -15.15 5.48
CA SER A 240 18.22 -14.29 6.30
C SER A 240 18.06 -12.82 5.93
N SER A 241 18.04 -12.50 4.64
CA SER A 241 17.80 -11.13 4.14
C SER A 241 16.42 -10.61 4.55
N GLY A 242 15.38 -11.44 4.44
CA GLY A 242 14.02 -11.10 4.86
C GLY A 242 13.92 -10.83 6.37
N LEU A 243 14.55 -11.66 7.21
CA LEU A 243 14.61 -11.46 8.66
C LEU A 243 15.35 -10.16 9.05
N ASN A 244 16.36 -9.77 8.26
CA ASN A 244 17.04 -8.48 8.46
C ASN A 244 16.12 -7.32 8.03
N ALA A 245 15.46 -7.41 6.88
CA ALA A 245 14.55 -6.39 6.37
C ALA A 245 13.36 -6.12 7.32
N VAL A 246 12.90 -7.14 8.05
CA VAL A 246 11.83 -7.00 9.07
C VAL A 246 12.16 -5.93 10.12
N ASN A 247 13.44 -5.75 10.49
CA ASN A 247 13.81 -4.84 11.58
C ASN A 247 13.54 -3.36 11.22
N ASP A 248 13.71 -3.01 9.96
CA ASP A 248 13.56 -1.64 9.46
C ASP A 248 12.22 -1.41 8.75
N TYR A 249 11.40 -2.47 8.62
CA TYR A 249 10.12 -2.36 7.93
C TYR A 249 9.14 -1.44 8.67
N PRO A 250 8.55 -0.44 7.98
CA PRO A 250 7.76 0.61 8.64
C PRO A 250 6.47 0.09 9.26
N VAL A 251 5.79 -0.90 8.62
CA VAL A 251 4.52 -1.46 9.08
C VAL A 251 4.79 -2.56 10.10
N LYS A 252 4.91 -2.20 11.38
CA LYS A 252 5.37 -3.09 12.46
C LYS A 252 4.55 -4.37 12.62
N GLY A 253 3.23 -4.29 12.40
CA GLY A 253 2.33 -5.47 12.46
C GLY A 253 2.59 -6.46 11.33
N ILE A 254 2.86 -5.95 10.11
CA ILE A 254 3.26 -6.80 8.97
C ILE A 254 4.68 -7.33 9.17
N ALA A 255 5.60 -6.49 9.67
CA ALA A 255 6.96 -6.94 10.01
C ALA A 255 6.96 -8.17 10.92
N GLU A 256 6.14 -8.15 11.98
CA GLU A 256 6.03 -9.28 12.89
C GLU A 256 5.34 -10.50 12.26
N PHE A 257 4.34 -10.29 11.42
CA PHE A 257 3.70 -11.34 10.63
C PHE A 257 4.72 -12.04 9.71
N GLU A 258 5.49 -11.27 8.95
CA GLU A 258 6.53 -11.79 8.06
C GLU A 258 7.65 -12.51 8.83
N ARG A 259 8.04 -11.99 10.00
CA ARG A 259 9.02 -12.64 10.87
C ARG A 259 8.58 -14.06 11.25
N GLN A 260 7.31 -14.23 11.60
CA GLN A 260 6.78 -15.54 11.97
C GLN A 260 6.82 -16.53 10.80
N ILE A 261 6.43 -16.10 9.61
CA ILE A 261 6.45 -16.96 8.41
C ILE A 261 7.89 -17.30 8.00
N LEU A 262 8.77 -16.31 7.94
CA LEU A 262 10.19 -16.53 7.59
C LEU A 262 10.87 -17.47 8.58
N THR A 263 10.57 -17.34 9.89
CA THR A 263 11.09 -18.25 10.91
C THR A 263 10.55 -19.68 10.76
N TYR A 264 9.27 -19.80 10.36
CA TYR A 264 8.69 -21.11 10.06
C TYR A 264 9.35 -21.75 8.84
N LEU A 265 9.54 -21.01 7.75
CA LEU A 265 10.26 -21.51 6.56
C LEU A 265 11.70 -21.92 6.89
N GLN A 266 12.39 -21.15 7.74
CA GLN A 266 13.77 -21.47 8.16
C GLN A 266 13.88 -22.81 8.88
N LYS A 267 12.86 -23.20 9.64
CA LYS A 267 12.83 -24.49 10.36
C LYS A 267 12.55 -25.68 9.44
N GLY A 268 11.94 -25.43 8.29
CA GLY A 268 11.60 -26.46 7.30
C GLY A 268 12.67 -26.77 6.29
N ILE A 269 13.77 -26.01 6.26
CA ILE A 269 14.92 -26.11 5.35
C ILE A 269 16.17 -26.49 6.12
#